data_d77dbf7b0d54e6dc97438d44e08b16b4
#
_entry.id   d77dbf7b0d54e6dc97438d44e08b16b4
#
_cell.length_a   1.000
_cell.length_b   1.000
_cell.length_c   1.000
_cell.angle_alpha   90.00
_cell.angle_beta   90.00
_cell.angle_gamma   90.00
#
_symmetry.space_group_name_H-M   'P 1'
#
loop_
_entity.id
_entity.type
_entity.pdbx_description
1 polymer ?
#
loop_
_entity_poly.entity_id
_entity_poly.type
_entity_poly.pdbx_seq_one_letter_code
_entity_poly.pdbx_strand_id
1 'polypeptide(L)'
;MHDPAPDRPPEGNERWMLLGAFLVALGALIAIVVEDYEPVKLAPVFMLLSWFPLIAWHELGHAVVARLVGWRVDAIVVGFGGVAFAFEVGSIRCAIKMYPLGGYVTPRPRSTDGIRWKSALVYAAGPLAELLLVGVVALVLGPDTLLTRTDAIGVIALQAVAIAASLGVVFNLVPRRVQTERGESYTDGMGILVSLLRPPESYALEVRNGHERRILAARTAEEALLASEEAYREIGDDPHVRATMIEVLDRLDADVTGRALPERVLERLGR
;
A
#
# COMPACT_ATOMS: atom_id res chain seq x y z
N MET A 1 3.60 20.75 -1.34
CA MET A 1 3.20 19.57 -0.55
C MET A 1 4.46 18.93 -0.02
N HIS A 2 4.68 18.96 1.30
CA HIS A 2 5.93 18.55 1.94
C HIS A 2 6.30 17.12 1.53
N ASP A 3 7.56 16.96 1.16
CA ASP A 3 8.23 15.67 1.19
C ASP A 3 7.99 15.09 2.60
N PRO A 4 7.40 13.89 2.76
CA PRO A 4 7.18 13.38 4.09
C PRO A 4 8.54 13.28 4.77
N ALA A 5 8.71 14.08 5.82
CA ALA A 5 9.89 13.98 6.66
C ALA A 5 10.11 12.50 6.99
N PRO A 6 11.35 12.02 7.01
CA PRO A 6 11.62 10.64 7.40
C PRO A 6 10.88 10.38 8.71
N ASP A 7 10.09 9.31 8.72
CA ASP A 7 9.24 8.92 9.86
C ASP A 7 10.02 9.13 11.14
N ARG A 8 9.60 10.12 11.97
CA ARG A 8 10.23 10.30 13.28
C ARG A 8 10.05 9.01 14.06
N PRO A 9 11.11 8.41 14.58
CA PRO A 9 10.94 7.26 15.44
C PRO A 9 10.01 7.67 16.59
N PRO A 10 9.02 6.83 16.98
CA PRO A 10 8.17 7.13 18.12
C PRO A 10 9.04 7.45 19.35
N GLU A 11 8.65 8.48 20.11
CA GLU A 11 9.38 8.90 21.29
C GLU A 11 9.57 7.70 22.25
N GLY A 12 10.75 7.58 22.86
CA GLY A 12 11.23 6.34 23.47
C GLY A 12 10.29 5.64 24.47
N ASN A 13 9.35 6.36 25.09
CA ASN A 13 8.39 5.79 26.06
C ASN A 13 7.22 5.04 25.38
N GLU A 14 6.75 5.47 24.22
CA GLU A 14 5.63 4.80 23.52
C GLU A 14 5.97 3.38 23.08
N ARG A 15 7.23 3.15 22.68
CA ARG A 15 7.70 1.81 22.29
C ARG A 15 7.61 0.83 23.45
N TRP A 16 8.05 1.24 24.62
CA TRP A 16 8.05 0.40 25.81
C TRP A 16 6.64 0.14 26.32
N MET A 17 5.75 1.14 26.23
CA MET A 17 4.35 0.99 26.60
C MET A 17 3.63 -0.01 25.67
N LEU A 18 3.82 0.10 24.37
CA LEU A 18 3.20 -0.83 23.40
C LEU A 18 3.78 -2.25 23.51
N LEU A 19 5.09 -2.37 23.69
CA LEU A 19 5.71 -3.66 23.96
C LEU A 19 5.19 -4.26 25.27
N GLY A 20 5.10 -3.45 26.33
CA GLY A 20 4.54 -3.88 27.61
C GLY A 20 3.09 -4.34 27.49
N ALA A 21 2.24 -3.56 26.80
CA ALA A 21 0.85 -3.93 26.55
C ALA A 21 0.75 -5.24 25.73
N PHE A 22 1.58 -5.41 24.70
CA PHE A 22 1.64 -6.66 23.93
C PHE A 22 2.06 -7.85 24.78
N LEU A 23 3.11 -7.70 25.61
CA LEU A 23 3.57 -8.77 26.50
C LEU A 23 2.54 -9.13 27.57
N VAL A 24 1.84 -8.14 28.12
CA VAL A 24 0.73 -8.38 29.07
C VAL A 24 -0.41 -9.12 28.38
N ALA A 25 -0.83 -8.71 27.19
CA ALA A 25 -1.87 -9.39 26.42
C ALA A 25 -1.48 -10.83 26.07
N LEU A 26 -0.24 -11.03 25.63
CA LEU A 26 0.30 -12.35 25.33
C LEU A 26 0.39 -13.22 26.58
N GLY A 27 0.85 -12.68 27.71
CA GLY A 27 0.89 -13.38 28.99
C GLY A 27 -0.50 -13.78 29.49
N ALA A 28 -1.47 -12.88 29.41
CA ALA A 28 -2.86 -13.19 29.73
C ALA A 28 -3.43 -14.29 28.83
N LEU A 29 -3.15 -14.22 27.53
CA LEU A 29 -3.57 -15.25 26.58
C LEU A 29 -2.95 -16.61 26.88
N ILE A 30 -1.65 -16.66 27.19
CA ILE A 30 -0.96 -17.87 27.60
C ILE A 30 -1.57 -18.43 28.91
N ALA A 31 -1.84 -17.59 29.90
CA ALA A 31 -2.45 -18.01 31.16
C ALA A 31 -3.81 -18.68 30.93
N ILE A 32 -4.68 -18.07 30.11
CA ILE A 32 -5.99 -18.63 29.75
C ILE A 32 -5.86 -20.01 29.07
N VAL A 33 -4.85 -20.17 28.20
CA VAL A 33 -4.62 -21.44 27.52
C VAL A 33 -4.10 -22.52 28.47
N VAL A 34 -3.25 -22.16 29.44
CA VAL A 34 -2.58 -23.12 30.33
C VAL A 34 -3.47 -23.57 31.48
N GLU A 35 -4.32 -22.68 32.03
CA GLU A 35 -5.14 -22.95 33.22
C GLU A 35 -6.15 -24.10 33.02
N ASP A 36 -6.70 -24.23 31.81
CA ASP A 36 -7.62 -25.32 31.46
C ASP A 36 -7.50 -25.57 29.97
N TYR A 37 -6.52 -26.38 29.58
CA TYR A 37 -6.16 -26.56 28.18
C TYR A 37 -7.26 -27.25 27.38
N GLU A 38 -7.85 -26.50 26.47
CA GLU A 38 -8.66 -27.00 25.36
C GLU A 38 -8.05 -26.52 24.04
N PRO A 39 -7.94 -27.38 23.02
CA PRO A 39 -7.31 -27.00 21.74
C PRO A 39 -7.95 -25.76 21.09
N VAL A 40 -9.26 -25.57 21.24
CA VAL A 40 -9.98 -24.40 20.70
C VAL A 40 -9.50 -23.06 21.29
N LYS A 41 -8.93 -23.05 22.49
CA LYS A 41 -8.33 -21.85 23.12
C LYS A 41 -7.07 -21.36 22.39
N LEU A 42 -6.53 -22.14 21.45
CA LEU A 42 -5.45 -21.71 20.56
C LEU A 42 -5.95 -20.79 19.43
N ALA A 43 -7.24 -20.72 19.14
CA ALA A 43 -7.77 -19.90 18.05
C ALA A 43 -7.36 -18.41 18.16
N PRO A 44 -7.46 -17.72 19.31
CA PRO A 44 -6.99 -16.33 19.43
C PRO A 44 -5.49 -16.19 19.20
N VAL A 45 -4.68 -17.21 19.57
CA VAL A 45 -3.24 -17.21 19.29
C VAL A 45 -2.98 -17.27 17.78
N PHE A 46 -3.65 -18.15 17.07
CA PHE A 46 -3.54 -18.26 15.61
C PHE A 46 -4.08 -17.00 14.90
N MET A 47 -5.14 -16.38 15.40
CA MET A 47 -5.63 -15.09 14.89
C MET A 47 -4.57 -14.01 15.03
N LEU A 48 -3.93 -13.90 16.20
CA LEU A 48 -2.86 -12.92 16.43
C LEU A 48 -1.65 -13.18 15.53
N LEU A 49 -1.22 -14.44 15.42
CA LEU A 49 -0.09 -14.82 14.57
C LEU A 49 -0.37 -14.61 13.07
N SER A 50 -1.61 -14.81 12.63
CA SER A 50 -2.00 -14.59 11.24
C SER A 50 -2.19 -13.12 10.88
N TRP A 51 -2.33 -12.24 11.85
CA TRP A 51 -2.64 -10.82 11.63
C TRP A 51 -1.62 -10.13 10.71
N PHE A 52 -0.34 -10.27 11.00
CA PHE A 52 0.71 -9.67 10.18
C PHE A 52 0.76 -10.23 8.75
N PRO A 53 0.79 -11.55 8.52
CA PRO A 53 0.67 -12.13 7.19
C PRO A 53 -0.58 -11.69 6.42
N LEU A 54 -1.72 -11.54 7.11
CA LEU A 54 -2.97 -11.09 6.48
C LEU A 54 -2.88 -9.64 6.02
N ILE A 55 -2.29 -8.74 6.81
CA ILE A 55 -2.05 -7.37 6.36
C ILE A 55 -1.16 -7.37 5.11
N ALA A 56 -0.06 -8.13 5.13
CA ALA A 56 0.83 -8.21 3.98
C ALA A 56 0.10 -8.77 2.74
N TRP A 57 -0.75 -9.76 2.90
CA TRP A 57 -1.59 -10.34 1.84
C TRP A 57 -2.58 -9.33 1.28
N HIS A 58 -3.23 -8.56 2.15
CA HIS A 58 -4.15 -7.48 1.80
C HIS A 58 -3.45 -6.41 0.95
N GLU A 59 -2.31 -5.87 1.43
CA GLU A 59 -1.53 -4.87 0.69
C GLU A 59 -1.02 -5.41 -0.65
N LEU A 60 -0.63 -6.69 -0.69
CA LEU A 60 -0.26 -7.35 -1.94
C LEU A 60 -1.41 -7.37 -2.94
N GLY A 61 -2.64 -7.58 -2.48
CA GLY A 61 -3.85 -7.49 -3.30
C GLY A 61 -3.95 -6.14 -4.03
N HIS A 62 -3.82 -5.03 -3.29
CA HIS A 62 -3.80 -3.68 -3.86
C HIS A 62 -2.66 -3.50 -4.88
N ALA A 63 -1.46 -3.94 -4.53
CA ALA A 63 -0.29 -3.79 -5.39
C ALA A 63 -0.43 -4.57 -6.70
N VAL A 64 -0.92 -5.81 -6.64
CA VAL A 64 -1.14 -6.66 -7.83
C VAL A 64 -2.16 -6.03 -8.76
N VAL A 65 -3.33 -5.63 -8.25
CA VAL A 65 -4.37 -5.03 -9.09
C VAL A 65 -3.94 -3.67 -9.64
N ALA A 66 -3.23 -2.84 -8.86
CA ALA A 66 -2.65 -1.59 -9.36
C ALA A 66 -1.75 -1.85 -10.58
N ARG A 67 -0.90 -2.87 -10.52
CA ARG A 67 -0.04 -3.26 -11.67
C ARG A 67 -0.86 -3.80 -12.84
N LEU A 68 -1.88 -4.61 -12.59
CA LEU A 68 -2.75 -5.16 -13.64
C LEU A 68 -3.54 -4.08 -14.39
N VAL A 69 -3.98 -3.00 -13.70
CA VAL A 69 -4.66 -1.87 -14.36
C VAL A 69 -3.67 -0.88 -15.01
N GLY A 70 -2.37 -1.21 -15.04
CA GLY A 70 -1.33 -0.42 -15.71
C GLY A 70 -0.74 0.69 -14.85
N TRP A 71 -1.01 0.72 -13.54
CA TRP A 71 -0.44 1.72 -12.62
C TRP A 71 0.95 1.30 -12.14
N ARG A 72 1.71 2.28 -11.66
CA ARG A 72 2.95 2.01 -10.92
C ARG A 72 2.65 1.77 -9.47
N VAL A 73 3.52 1.02 -8.83
CA VAL A 73 3.55 0.86 -7.37
C VAL A 73 4.93 1.32 -6.92
N ASP A 74 4.98 2.36 -6.11
CA ASP A 74 6.25 2.92 -5.63
C ASP A 74 6.67 2.30 -4.30
N ALA A 75 5.70 1.97 -3.45
CA ALA A 75 5.99 1.36 -2.16
C ALA A 75 4.86 0.44 -1.69
N ILE A 76 5.25 -0.59 -0.94
CA ILE A 76 4.38 -1.47 -0.15
C ILE A 76 4.90 -1.42 1.28
N VAL A 77 4.08 -0.99 2.22
CA VAL A 77 4.48 -0.85 3.62
C VAL A 77 3.49 -1.62 4.49
N VAL A 78 4.02 -2.49 5.35
CA VAL A 78 3.24 -3.26 6.32
C VAL A 78 3.59 -2.78 7.72
N GLY A 79 2.58 -2.35 8.46
CA GLY A 79 2.74 -1.81 9.81
C GLY A 79 2.89 -0.29 9.87
N PHE A 80 3.07 0.24 11.08
CA PHE A 80 3.33 1.63 11.38
C PHE A 80 4.49 1.79 12.38
N GLY A 81 4.89 3.05 12.67
CA GLY A 81 6.04 3.34 13.52
C GLY A 81 7.37 3.25 12.77
N GLY A 82 8.46 3.01 13.49
CA GLY A 82 9.80 2.91 12.90
C GLY A 82 9.95 1.75 11.95
N VAL A 83 10.81 1.89 10.93
CA VAL A 83 11.13 0.80 9.99
C VAL A 83 11.96 -0.25 10.70
N ALA A 84 11.46 -1.48 10.72
CA ALA A 84 12.18 -2.64 11.24
C ALA A 84 13.03 -3.30 10.14
N PHE A 85 12.47 -3.41 8.95
CA PHE A 85 13.13 -4.01 7.80
C PHE A 85 12.69 -3.32 6.50
N ALA A 86 13.63 -3.05 5.60
CA ALA A 86 13.35 -2.48 4.29
C ALA A 86 14.16 -3.18 3.21
N PHE A 87 13.52 -3.39 2.05
CA PHE A 87 14.13 -4.00 0.88
C PHE A 87 13.47 -3.48 -0.39
N GLU A 88 14.05 -3.76 -1.53
CA GLU A 88 13.51 -3.37 -2.84
C GLU A 88 13.22 -4.60 -3.69
N VAL A 89 12.09 -4.57 -4.38
CA VAL A 89 11.69 -5.58 -5.37
C VAL A 89 11.52 -4.86 -6.72
N GLY A 90 12.53 -4.93 -7.54
CA GLY A 90 12.62 -4.11 -8.77
C GLY A 90 12.61 -2.62 -8.41
N SER A 91 11.59 -1.88 -8.83
CA SER A 91 11.42 -0.45 -8.52
C SER A 91 10.50 -0.19 -7.32
N ILE A 92 10.03 -1.22 -6.62
CA ILE A 92 9.09 -1.11 -5.52
C ILE A 92 9.88 -1.14 -4.20
N ARG A 93 9.72 -0.11 -3.39
CA ARG A 93 10.25 -0.08 -2.01
C ARG A 93 9.31 -0.83 -1.10
N CYS A 94 9.81 -1.86 -0.45
CA CYS A 94 9.06 -2.64 0.53
C CYS A 94 9.59 -2.32 1.92
N ALA A 95 8.69 -2.11 2.88
CA ALA A 95 9.08 -1.88 4.27
C ALA A 95 8.13 -2.62 5.23
N ILE A 96 8.74 -3.20 6.24
CA ILE A 96 8.06 -3.76 7.40
C ILE A 96 8.36 -2.84 8.57
N LYS A 97 7.31 -2.33 9.21
CA LYS A 97 7.41 -1.46 10.35
C LYS A 97 7.22 -2.23 11.66
N MET A 98 7.58 -1.60 12.78
CA MET A 98 7.66 -2.27 14.08
C MET A 98 6.31 -2.76 14.60
N TYR A 99 5.22 -2.03 14.29
CA TYR A 99 3.88 -2.36 14.78
C TYR A 99 3.02 -2.86 13.61
N PRO A 100 2.66 -4.15 13.57
CA PRO A 100 1.92 -4.75 12.45
C PRO A 100 0.41 -4.47 12.55
N LEU A 101 0.01 -3.21 12.62
CA LEU A 101 -1.38 -2.79 12.73
C LEU A 101 -1.75 -1.94 11.49
N GLY A 102 -1.98 -2.59 10.36
CA GLY A 102 -2.32 -1.96 9.10
C GLY A 102 -1.13 -1.87 8.15
N GLY A 103 -1.35 -1.26 7.00
CA GLY A 103 -0.36 -1.10 5.94
C GLY A 103 -0.84 -0.08 4.93
N TYR A 104 -0.09 0.09 3.87
CA TYR A 104 -0.50 0.85 2.71
C TYR A 104 0.35 0.52 1.49
N VAL A 105 -0.26 0.64 0.33
CA VAL A 105 0.42 0.68 -0.95
C VAL A 105 0.43 2.12 -1.45
N THR A 106 1.44 2.51 -2.21
CA THR A 106 1.49 3.78 -2.92
C THR A 106 1.32 3.52 -4.41
N PRO A 107 0.08 3.32 -4.90
CA PRO A 107 -0.20 3.15 -6.31
C PRO A 107 -0.16 4.53 -6.99
N ARG A 108 0.35 4.59 -8.21
CA ARG A 108 0.38 5.82 -9.01
C ARG A 108 -0.28 5.60 -10.37
N PRO A 109 -1.40 6.25 -10.62
CA PRO A 109 -2.01 6.28 -11.93
C PRO A 109 -1.04 6.97 -12.92
N ARG A 110 -0.98 6.45 -14.15
CA ARG A 110 -0.17 7.01 -15.23
C ARG A 110 -0.97 7.97 -16.11
N SER A 111 -2.27 7.71 -16.24
CA SER A 111 -3.20 8.53 -17.01
C SER A 111 -4.54 8.63 -16.28
N THR A 112 -5.41 9.51 -16.78
CA THR A 112 -6.78 9.65 -16.28
C THR A 112 -7.76 8.65 -16.90
N ASP A 113 -7.30 7.81 -17.84
CA ASP A 113 -8.16 6.87 -18.57
C ASP A 113 -8.76 5.81 -17.66
N GLY A 114 -10.08 5.85 -17.51
CA GLY A 114 -10.84 4.94 -16.66
C GLY A 114 -10.46 5.03 -15.18
N ILE A 115 -9.86 6.14 -14.75
CA ILE A 115 -9.23 6.28 -13.42
C ILE A 115 -10.19 5.98 -12.27
N ARG A 116 -11.47 6.34 -12.40
CA ARG A 116 -12.49 6.07 -11.38
C ARG A 116 -12.64 4.57 -11.10
N TRP A 117 -12.85 3.78 -12.16
CA TRP A 117 -13.00 2.33 -12.05
C TRP A 117 -11.72 1.63 -11.66
N LYS A 118 -10.58 2.05 -12.23
CA LYS A 118 -9.27 1.52 -11.86
C LYS A 118 -8.98 1.77 -10.40
N SER A 119 -9.26 2.99 -9.90
CA SER A 119 -9.09 3.35 -8.49
C SER A 119 -10.00 2.51 -7.59
N ALA A 120 -11.28 2.36 -7.94
CA ALA A 120 -12.22 1.54 -7.19
C ALA A 120 -11.78 0.05 -7.15
N LEU A 121 -11.29 -0.48 -8.27
CA LEU A 121 -10.74 -1.85 -8.33
C LEU A 121 -9.50 -2.01 -7.46
N VAL A 122 -8.60 -1.02 -7.46
CA VAL A 122 -7.41 -1.04 -6.59
C VAL A 122 -7.82 -1.06 -5.13
N TYR A 123 -8.77 -0.21 -4.71
CA TYR A 123 -9.28 -0.24 -3.33
C TYR A 123 -10.02 -1.53 -2.98
N ALA A 124 -10.75 -2.13 -3.91
CA ALA A 124 -11.44 -3.40 -3.67
C ALA A 124 -10.49 -4.60 -3.55
N ALA A 125 -9.28 -4.47 -4.09
CA ALA A 125 -8.37 -5.60 -4.26
C ALA A 125 -7.83 -6.19 -2.94
N GLY A 126 -7.59 -5.37 -1.93
CA GLY A 126 -7.19 -5.84 -0.60
C GLY A 126 -8.25 -6.74 0.04
N PRO A 127 -9.49 -6.23 0.24
CA PRO A 127 -10.60 -7.05 0.74
C PRO A 127 -10.88 -8.28 -0.12
N LEU A 128 -10.79 -8.19 -1.45
CA LEU A 128 -10.96 -9.33 -2.35
C LEU A 128 -9.87 -10.38 -2.18
N ALA A 129 -8.63 -9.99 -1.94
CA ALA A 129 -7.54 -10.93 -1.65
C ALA A 129 -7.79 -11.69 -0.34
N GLU A 130 -8.30 -11.03 0.70
CA GLU A 130 -8.70 -11.68 1.95
C GLU A 130 -9.88 -12.63 1.74
N LEU A 131 -10.92 -12.21 0.99
CA LEU A 131 -12.06 -13.08 0.65
C LEU A 131 -11.63 -14.30 -0.18
N LEU A 132 -10.68 -14.14 -1.09
CA LEU A 132 -10.10 -15.26 -1.83
C LEU A 132 -9.44 -16.27 -0.89
N LEU A 133 -8.69 -15.78 0.09
CA LEU A 133 -8.07 -16.65 1.11
C LEU A 133 -9.14 -17.40 1.94
N VAL A 134 -10.20 -16.71 2.38
CA VAL A 134 -11.33 -17.34 3.08
C VAL A 134 -11.97 -18.41 2.19
N GLY A 135 -12.18 -18.13 0.91
CA GLY A 135 -12.71 -19.09 -0.07
C GLY A 135 -11.81 -20.33 -0.22
N VAL A 136 -10.49 -20.14 -0.28
CA VAL A 136 -9.53 -21.25 -0.33
C VAL A 136 -9.60 -22.10 0.93
N VAL A 137 -9.63 -21.48 2.11
CA VAL A 137 -9.78 -22.20 3.39
C VAL A 137 -11.10 -22.99 3.44
N ALA A 138 -12.20 -22.36 2.99
CA ALA A 138 -13.50 -23.03 2.92
C ALA A 138 -13.53 -24.22 1.96
N LEU A 139 -12.82 -24.13 0.83
CA LEU A 139 -12.68 -25.25 -0.11
C LEU A 139 -11.83 -26.40 0.47
N VAL A 140 -10.79 -26.08 1.23
CA VAL A 140 -9.89 -27.07 1.85
C VAL A 140 -10.57 -27.80 2.99
N LEU A 141 -11.27 -27.08 3.86
CA LEU A 141 -11.92 -27.68 5.04
C LEU A 141 -13.30 -28.24 4.76
N GLY A 142 -13.99 -27.74 3.76
CA GLY A 142 -15.42 -27.87 3.57
C GLY A 142 -16.23 -26.93 4.47
N PRO A 143 -17.42 -26.49 4.04
CA PRO A 143 -18.21 -25.49 4.76
C PRO A 143 -18.63 -25.97 6.16
N ASP A 144 -18.94 -27.24 6.32
CA ASP A 144 -19.35 -27.81 7.61
C ASP A 144 -18.21 -27.78 8.62
N THR A 145 -16.99 -28.19 8.22
CA THR A 145 -15.81 -28.17 9.10
C THR A 145 -15.37 -26.73 9.43
N LEU A 146 -15.55 -25.79 8.50
CA LEU A 146 -15.20 -24.38 8.73
C LEU A 146 -15.99 -23.77 9.90
N LEU A 147 -17.23 -24.21 10.09
CA LEU A 147 -18.18 -23.63 11.07
C LEU A 147 -18.36 -24.48 12.34
N THR A 148 -17.76 -25.67 12.39
CA THR A 148 -17.91 -26.56 13.56
C THR A 148 -16.71 -26.55 14.47
N ARG A 149 -16.95 -26.71 15.78
CA ARG A 149 -15.91 -26.86 16.79
C ARG A 149 -15.13 -28.16 16.54
N THR A 150 -13.82 -28.10 16.71
CA THR A 150 -12.91 -29.23 16.52
C THR A 150 -11.76 -29.14 17.52
N ASP A 151 -11.13 -30.30 17.79
CA ASP A 151 -9.90 -30.38 18.58
C ASP A 151 -8.64 -30.53 17.71
N ALA A 152 -8.81 -30.59 16.38
CA ALA A 152 -7.70 -30.68 15.45
C ALA A 152 -7.02 -29.32 15.28
N ILE A 153 -5.79 -29.18 15.84
CA ILE A 153 -5.05 -27.92 15.90
C ILE A 153 -4.89 -27.27 14.52
N GLY A 154 -4.60 -28.05 13.46
CA GLY A 154 -4.46 -27.53 12.10
C GLY A 154 -5.75 -26.95 11.55
N VAL A 155 -6.91 -27.56 11.88
CA VAL A 155 -8.23 -27.03 11.49
C VAL A 155 -8.53 -25.74 12.26
N ILE A 156 -8.26 -25.71 13.57
CA ILE A 156 -8.41 -24.50 14.40
C ILE A 156 -7.57 -23.35 13.85
N ALA A 157 -6.34 -23.61 13.42
CA ALA A 157 -5.48 -22.60 12.82
C ALA A 157 -6.09 -22.04 11.53
N LEU A 158 -6.58 -22.88 10.62
CA LEU A 158 -7.23 -22.46 9.39
C LEU A 158 -8.54 -21.70 9.64
N GLN A 159 -9.36 -22.16 10.58
CA GLN A 159 -10.57 -21.45 11.01
C GLN A 159 -10.21 -20.06 11.56
N ALA A 160 -9.19 -19.96 12.41
CA ALA A 160 -8.73 -18.69 12.97
C ALA A 160 -8.25 -17.71 11.89
N VAL A 161 -7.50 -18.20 10.88
CA VAL A 161 -7.11 -17.40 9.70
C VAL A 161 -8.32 -16.91 8.93
N ALA A 162 -9.30 -17.78 8.66
CA ALA A 162 -10.51 -17.39 7.93
C ALA A 162 -11.35 -16.35 8.70
N ILE A 163 -11.46 -16.50 10.01
CA ILE A 163 -12.16 -15.53 10.87
C ILE A 163 -11.41 -14.19 10.87
N ALA A 164 -10.09 -14.19 11.06
CA ALA A 164 -9.29 -12.98 11.08
C ALA A 164 -9.36 -12.24 9.74
N ALA A 165 -9.26 -12.94 8.60
CA ALA A 165 -9.41 -12.38 7.27
C ALA A 165 -10.82 -11.81 7.05
N SER A 166 -11.87 -12.53 7.48
CA SER A 166 -13.26 -12.04 7.37
C SER A 166 -13.47 -10.76 8.17
N LEU A 167 -12.90 -10.66 9.38
CA LEU A 167 -12.92 -9.44 10.17
C LEU A 167 -12.16 -8.30 9.48
N GLY A 168 -11.00 -8.58 8.89
CA GLY A 168 -10.24 -7.64 8.07
C GLY A 168 -11.08 -7.05 6.95
N VAL A 169 -11.77 -7.91 6.17
CA VAL A 169 -12.71 -7.49 5.11
C VAL A 169 -13.78 -6.55 5.66
N VAL A 170 -14.46 -6.93 6.75
CA VAL A 170 -15.54 -6.11 7.33
C VAL A 170 -15.00 -4.74 7.77
N PHE A 171 -13.89 -4.70 8.50
CA PHE A 171 -13.31 -3.44 8.99
C PHE A 171 -12.82 -2.53 7.86
N ASN A 172 -12.26 -3.08 6.78
CA ASN A 172 -11.79 -2.30 5.65
C ASN A 172 -12.92 -1.85 4.72
N LEU A 173 -14.01 -2.62 4.61
CA LEU A 173 -15.14 -2.23 3.76
C LEU A 173 -16.10 -1.24 4.45
N VAL A 174 -16.09 -1.09 5.80
CA VAL A 174 -16.88 -0.03 6.47
C VAL A 174 -16.32 1.33 6.06
N PRO A 175 -17.11 2.18 5.34
CA PRO A 175 -16.61 3.46 4.83
C PRO A 175 -16.34 4.45 5.97
N ARG A 176 -15.07 4.81 6.18
CA ARG A 176 -14.66 5.80 7.19
C ARG A 176 -13.36 6.48 6.81
N ARG A 177 -13.14 7.66 7.38
CA ARG A 177 -11.84 8.34 7.36
C ARG A 177 -11.02 7.87 8.56
N VAL A 178 -9.73 7.69 8.35
CA VAL A 178 -8.79 7.27 9.37
C VAL A 178 -7.61 8.24 9.41
N GLN A 179 -7.16 8.57 10.62
CA GLN A 179 -5.92 9.32 10.79
C GLN A 179 -4.74 8.36 10.72
N THR A 180 -3.77 8.71 9.89
CA THR A 180 -2.52 7.96 9.74
C THR A 180 -1.33 8.88 10.01
N GLU A 181 -0.14 8.32 10.12
CA GLU A 181 1.12 9.10 10.23
C GLU A 181 1.33 10.07 9.06
N ARG A 182 0.68 9.82 7.92
CA ARG A 182 0.74 10.64 6.70
C ARG A 182 -0.39 11.67 6.60
N GLY A 183 -1.27 11.71 7.58
CA GLY A 183 -2.46 12.55 7.61
C GLY A 183 -3.75 11.73 7.42
N GLU A 184 -4.81 12.40 6.99
CA GLU A 184 -6.11 11.79 6.75
C GLU A 184 -6.05 10.82 5.57
N SER A 185 -6.56 9.61 5.75
CA SER A 185 -6.66 8.55 4.75
C SER A 185 -8.07 7.93 4.77
N TYR A 186 -8.30 6.95 3.92
CA TYR A 186 -9.58 6.25 3.78
C TYR A 186 -9.41 4.76 4.06
N THR A 187 -10.45 4.13 4.63
CA THR A 187 -10.62 2.68 4.51
C THR A 187 -10.94 2.33 3.06
N ASP A 188 -10.76 1.08 2.67
CA ASP A 188 -11.01 0.65 1.29
C ASP A 188 -12.45 0.91 0.85
N GLY A 189 -13.43 0.64 1.71
CA GLY A 189 -14.83 0.94 1.42
C GLY A 189 -15.08 2.41 1.14
N MET A 190 -14.46 3.32 1.90
CA MET A 190 -14.54 4.76 1.61
C MET A 190 -13.77 5.10 0.32
N GLY A 191 -12.61 4.50 0.10
CA GLY A 191 -11.80 4.67 -1.12
C GLY A 191 -12.58 4.27 -2.37
N ILE A 192 -13.32 3.14 -2.33
CA ILE A 192 -14.21 2.72 -3.42
C ILE A 192 -15.27 3.78 -3.69
N LEU A 193 -15.98 4.24 -2.65
CA LEU A 193 -17.03 5.26 -2.80
C LEU A 193 -16.49 6.57 -3.37
N VAL A 194 -15.41 7.08 -2.79
CA VAL A 194 -14.77 8.32 -3.26
C VAL A 194 -14.31 8.17 -4.70
N SER A 195 -13.72 7.03 -5.07
CA SER A 195 -13.26 6.77 -6.43
C SER A 195 -14.39 6.84 -7.46
N LEU A 196 -15.55 6.30 -7.14
CA LEU A 196 -16.71 6.29 -8.04
C LEU A 196 -17.43 7.64 -8.11
N LEU A 197 -17.41 8.42 -7.04
CA LEU A 197 -18.14 9.70 -6.95
C LEU A 197 -17.28 10.90 -7.38
N ARG A 198 -15.97 10.83 -7.21
CA ARG A 198 -15.04 11.93 -7.51
C ARG A 198 -14.98 12.22 -9.02
N PRO A 199 -15.04 13.48 -9.45
CA PRO A 199 -14.94 13.84 -10.88
C PRO A 199 -13.58 13.42 -11.46
N PRO A 200 -13.53 12.91 -12.72
CA PRO A 200 -12.26 12.50 -13.35
C PRO A 200 -11.22 13.61 -13.40
N GLU A 201 -11.65 14.86 -13.61
CA GLU A 201 -10.78 16.04 -13.73
C GLU A 201 -9.96 16.28 -12.45
N SER A 202 -10.51 15.92 -11.29
CA SER A 202 -9.81 16.07 -10.01
C SER A 202 -8.61 15.13 -9.86
N TYR A 203 -8.53 14.07 -10.67
CA TYR A 203 -7.39 13.16 -10.71
C TYR A 203 -6.25 13.68 -11.62
N ALA A 204 -6.55 14.59 -12.56
CA ALA A 204 -5.54 15.11 -13.47
C ALA A 204 -4.37 15.76 -12.72
N LEU A 205 -4.67 16.51 -11.67
CA LEU A 205 -3.66 17.11 -10.79
C LEU A 205 -2.81 16.05 -10.08
N GLU A 206 -3.42 14.96 -9.63
CA GLU A 206 -2.73 13.86 -8.93
C GLU A 206 -1.78 13.12 -9.89
N VAL A 207 -2.24 12.83 -11.10
CA VAL A 207 -1.44 12.20 -12.16
C VAL A 207 -0.26 13.10 -12.51
N ARG A 208 -0.51 14.38 -12.79
CA ARG A 208 0.53 15.37 -13.10
C ARG A 208 1.57 15.46 -11.99
N ASN A 209 1.14 15.66 -10.75
CA ASN A 209 2.04 15.73 -9.59
C ASN A 209 2.85 14.44 -9.41
N GLY A 210 2.34 13.30 -9.86
CA GLY A 210 3.06 12.02 -9.88
C GLY A 210 4.24 12.06 -10.85
N HIS A 211 4.06 12.62 -12.03
CA HIS A 211 5.11 12.79 -13.04
C HIS A 211 6.15 13.84 -12.60
N GLU A 212 5.68 15.01 -12.14
CA GLU A 212 6.58 16.07 -11.64
C GLU A 212 7.51 15.56 -10.53
N ARG A 213 6.98 14.82 -9.57
CA ARG A 213 7.82 14.23 -8.49
C ARG A 213 8.89 13.28 -9.00
N ARG A 214 8.62 12.53 -10.08
CA ARG A 214 9.65 11.66 -10.68
C ARG A 214 10.75 12.47 -11.34
N ILE A 215 10.39 13.51 -12.06
CA ILE A 215 11.35 14.41 -12.69
C ILE A 215 12.20 15.09 -11.61
N LEU A 216 11.56 15.62 -10.55
CA LEU A 216 12.26 16.23 -9.41
C LEU A 216 13.20 15.28 -8.67
N ALA A 217 12.89 13.99 -8.61
CA ALA A 217 13.70 12.97 -7.97
C ALA A 217 14.87 12.49 -8.81
N ALA A 218 14.97 12.91 -10.07
CA ALA A 218 16.08 12.53 -10.96
C ALA A 218 17.43 13.04 -10.44
N ARG A 219 18.42 12.18 -10.48
CA ARG A 219 19.80 12.46 -10.07
C ARG A 219 20.72 12.77 -11.25
N THR A 220 20.29 12.43 -12.46
CA THR A 220 21.01 12.68 -13.71
C THR A 220 20.09 13.32 -14.74
N ALA A 221 20.66 14.04 -15.69
CA ALA A 221 19.90 14.63 -16.79
C ALA A 221 19.17 13.55 -17.63
N GLU A 222 19.80 12.38 -17.82
CA GLU A 222 19.20 11.27 -18.55
C GLU A 222 17.94 10.73 -17.83
N GLU A 223 18.00 10.56 -16.52
CA GLU A 223 16.82 10.18 -15.72
C GLU A 223 15.68 11.21 -15.81
N ALA A 224 16.01 12.50 -15.75
CA ALA A 224 15.04 13.58 -15.89
C ALA A 224 14.38 13.57 -17.26
N LEU A 225 15.14 13.39 -18.33
CA LEU A 225 14.64 13.32 -19.70
C LEU A 225 13.74 12.10 -19.91
N LEU A 226 14.17 10.91 -19.47
CA LEU A 226 13.37 9.69 -19.55
C LEU A 226 12.03 9.83 -18.79
N ALA A 227 12.06 10.42 -17.59
CA ALA A 227 10.85 10.68 -16.82
C ALA A 227 9.92 11.66 -17.54
N SER A 228 10.47 12.69 -18.22
CA SER A 228 9.70 13.68 -18.96
C SER A 228 9.11 13.10 -20.25
N GLU A 229 9.86 12.27 -20.99
CA GLU A 229 9.32 11.55 -22.15
C GLU A 229 8.15 10.62 -21.78
N GLU A 230 8.28 9.96 -20.64
CA GLU A 230 7.22 9.09 -20.16
C GLU A 230 5.98 9.91 -19.77
N ALA A 231 6.15 11.04 -19.06
CA ALA A 231 5.07 11.95 -18.74
C ALA A 231 4.34 12.43 -20.00
N TYR A 232 5.09 12.85 -21.01
CA TYR A 232 4.52 13.28 -22.28
C TYR A 232 3.74 12.18 -23.00
N ARG A 233 4.22 10.93 -23.00
CA ARG A 233 3.49 9.79 -23.56
C ARG A 233 2.17 9.51 -22.87
N GLU A 234 2.13 9.73 -21.56
CA GLU A 234 1.00 9.34 -20.70
C GLU A 234 -0.05 10.47 -20.57
N ILE A 235 0.37 11.73 -20.49
CA ILE A 235 -0.52 12.89 -20.28
C ILE A 235 -0.41 13.99 -21.34
N GLY A 236 0.39 13.78 -22.35
CA GLY A 236 0.62 14.79 -23.41
C GLY A 236 1.55 15.92 -23.00
N ASP A 237 1.48 17.03 -23.73
CA ASP A 237 2.31 18.21 -23.46
C ASP A 237 1.70 19.07 -22.34
N ASP A 238 2.12 18.80 -21.09
CA ASP A 238 1.70 19.58 -19.92
C ASP A 238 2.73 20.68 -19.61
N PRO A 239 2.33 21.97 -19.55
CA PRO A 239 3.25 23.09 -19.31
C PRO A 239 3.99 23.01 -17.97
N HIS A 240 3.35 22.48 -16.93
CA HIS A 240 3.96 22.37 -15.60
C HIS A 240 5.03 21.28 -15.58
N VAL A 241 4.76 20.11 -16.19
CA VAL A 241 5.73 19.04 -16.35
C VAL A 241 6.94 19.51 -17.13
N ARG A 242 6.73 20.28 -18.20
CA ARG A 242 7.81 20.89 -19.00
C ARG A 242 8.64 21.87 -18.18
N ALA A 243 8.00 22.75 -17.40
CA ALA A 243 8.68 23.71 -16.53
C ALA A 243 9.53 22.97 -15.49
N THR A 244 9.00 21.92 -14.86
CA THR A 244 9.72 21.08 -13.89
C THR A 244 10.93 20.39 -14.52
N MET A 245 10.79 19.91 -15.75
CA MET A 245 11.92 19.30 -16.50
C MET A 245 13.04 20.32 -16.70
N ILE A 246 12.74 21.52 -17.15
CA ILE A 246 13.72 22.59 -17.39
C ILE A 246 14.43 22.93 -16.07
N GLU A 247 13.67 23.15 -14.98
CA GLU A 247 14.23 23.43 -13.66
C GLU A 247 15.21 22.34 -13.17
N VAL A 248 14.86 21.07 -13.40
CA VAL A 248 15.72 19.96 -12.98
C VAL A 248 16.97 19.87 -13.85
N LEU A 249 16.86 20.09 -15.15
CA LEU A 249 18.02 20.10 -16.05
C LEU A 249 18.98 21.24 -15.71
N ASP A 250 18.47 22.44 -15.44
CA ASP A 250 19.27 23.59 -14.97
C ASP A 250 19.97 23.29 -13.64
N ARG A 251 19.24 22.69 -12.68
CA ARG A 251 19.82 22.30 -11.38
C ARG A 251 20.96 21.28 -11.51
N LEU A 252 20.87 20.39 -12.51
CA LEU A 252 21.86 19.34 -12.74
C LEU A 252 23.05 19.83 -13.60
N ASP A 253 23.10 21.14 -13.89
CA ASP A 253 24.13 21.78 -14.73
C ASP A 253 24.34 21.02 -16.05
N ALA A 254 23.23 20.51 -16.58
CA ALA A 254 23.25 19.68 -17.77
C ALA A 254 23.46 20.57 -18.98
N ASP A 255 24.58 20.42 -19.66
CA ASP A 255 24.76 20.99 -20.99
C ASP A 255 23.76 20.31 -21.96
N VAL A 256 22.58 20.95 -22.04
CA VAL A 256 21.48 20.50 -22.91
C VAL A 256 21.86 20.63 -24.39
N THR A 257 22.92 21.37 -24.72
CA THR A 257 23.34 21.65 -26.08
C THR A 257 24.31 20.60 -26.64
N GLY A 258 25.01 19.84 -25.80
CA GLY A 258 26.03 18.88 -26.21
C GLY A 258 25.62 17.41 -26.24
N ARG A 259 24.46 17.05 -25.70
CA ARG A 259 23.91 15.68 -25.71
C ARG A 259 22.80 15.57 -26.75
N ALA A 260 22.80 14.47 -27.51
CA ALA A 260 21.71 14.12 -28.42
C ALA A 260 20.44 13.89 -27.59
N LEU A 261 19.76 15.00 -27.21
CA LEU A 261 18.37 14.93 -26.73
C LEU A 261 17.55 14.29 -27.84
N PRO A 262 16.63 13.35 -27.54
CA PRO A 262 15.69 12.92 -28.54
C PRO A 262 15.11 14.16 -29.26
N GLU A 263 15.18 14.20 -30.57
CA GLU A 263 14.74 15.37 -31.39
C GLU A 263 13.42 15.94 -30.94
N ARG A 264 12.52 15.05 -30.53
CA ARG A 264 11.19 15.40 -29.96
C ARG A 264 11.24 16.24 -28.69
N VAL A 265 12.30 16.14 -27.88
CA VAL A 265 12.45 16.95 -26.66
C VAL A 265 13.01 18.31 -27.01
N LEU A 266 13.93 18.38 -27.99
CA LEU A 266 14.49 19.62 -28.51
C LEU A 266 13.43 20.49 -29.21
N GLU A 267 12.59 19.90 -30.05
CA GLU A 267 11.47 20.58 -30.70
C GLU A 267 10.51 21.20 -29.67
N ARG A 268 10.32 20.56 -28.51
CA ARG A 268 9.44 21.06 -27.44
C ARG A 268 10.09 22.14 -26.57
N LEU A 269 11.40 22.11 -26.42
CA LEU A 269 12.11 23.19 -25.74
C LEU A 269 12.14 24.48 -26.56
N GLY A 270 11.61 24.45 -27.81
CA GLY A 270 11.61 25.60 -28.72
C GLY A 270 12.99 25.95 -29.25
N ARG A 271 13.89 24.96 -29.31
CA ARG A 271 15.27 25.08 -29.83
C ARG A 271 15.47 24.21 -31.06
#